data_3004cfdf77beaf4eee118836b3b42ae7
#
_entry.id   3004cfdf77beaf4eee118836b3b42ae7
#
_cell.length_a   1.000
_cell.length_b   1.000
_cell.length_c   1.000
_cell.angle_alpha   90.00
_cell.angle_beta   90.00
_cell.angle_gamma   90.00
#
_symmetry.space_group_name_H-M   'P 1'
#
loop_
_entity.id
_entity.type
_entity.pdbx_description
1 polymer ?
#
loop_
_entity_poly.entity_id
_entity_poly.type
_entity_poly.pdbx_seq_one_letter_code
_entity_poly.pdbx_strand_id
1 'polypeptide(L)'
;MNKLYRRNNNGTPTVWWAELDSGTNSITVFYGLVRGNIRKEVYAVTQKDGQKELESRYNDKIKQGYTYLNELCDMQGLPPVEDGDNDTIFNFLNTYLPKDLSNGNSNLLLPMLAKTYSGNVWKKVSCMYSQYKINGLRCIVTAYTQNDMFKPIRLRFQSREGLTWRTLSYLEDYLLATINTNIIDDMINGFAALDGEVYLPGYTVNQINHFVKDANCVENKLLQFWCYDIMMEGNQTHRNTYRYHIKLPTCFNNIKEHYNNKERLIILPSGYITNDNEAIDARNHFINLGFEGLILRNAETDYQYGRRRANYMEKFKDAAEGDFIILDIYKEKKRDLPILLCKNDINNEKFETRLSTSYIVQQEVLFDSK
;
A
#
# COMPACT_ATOMS: atom_id res chain seq x y z
N MET A 1 -6.79 28.83 5.97
CA MET A 1 -7.36 27.46 6.23
C MET A 1 -6.70 26.47 5.32
N ASN A 2 -6.15 25.38 5.85
CA ASN A 2 -5.41 24.42 5.04
C ASN A 2 -6.37 23.36 4.49
N LYS A 3 -6.89 23.58 3.29
CA LYS A 3 -7.73 22.59 2.60
C LYS A 3 -6.88 21.48 2.00
N LEU A 4 -7.37 20.26 2.10
CA LEU A 4 -6.81 19.05 1.51
C LEU A 4 -7.67 18.59 0.34
N TYR A 5 -7.03 18.11 -0.71
CA TYR A 5 -7.69 17.72 -1.95
C TYR A 5 -7.32 16.28 -2.35
N ARG A 6 -8.29 15.58 -2.91
CA ARG A 6 -8.13 14.24 -3.47
C ARG A 6 -9.20 14.00 -4.54
N ARG A 7 -8.96 13.10 -5.51
CA ARG A 7 -10.07 12.59 -6.35
C ARG A 7 -10.90 11.57 -5.58
N ASN A 8 -12.20 11.55 -5.82
CA ASN A 8 -13.06 10.47 -5.38
C ASN A 8 -12.95 9.25 -6.33
N ASN A 9 -13.69 8.19 -6.03
CA ASN A 9 -13.68 6.96 -6.84
C ASN A 9 -14.17 7.16 -8.30
N ASN A 10 -14.83 8.29 -8.58
CA ASN A 10 -15.29 8.67 -9.92
C ASN A 10 -14.32 9.64 -10.62
N GLY A 11 -13.16 9.88 -10.04
CA GLY A 11 -12.14 10.77 -10.60
C GLY A 11 -12.38 12.27 -10.38
N THR A 12 -13.47 12.66 -9.70
CA THR A 12 -13.79 14.07 -9.47
C THR A 12 -13.01 14.61 -8.27
N PRO A 13 -12.45 15.85 -8.37
CA PRO A 13 -11.77 16.49 -7.25
C PRO A 13 -12.71 16.73 -6.07
N THR A 14 -12.28 16.29 -4.88
CA THR A 14 -12.95 16.53 -3.59
C THR A 14 -12.07 17.38 -2.70
N VAL A 15 -12.68 18.07 -1.76
CA VAL A 15 -12.04 18.90 -0.76
C VAL A 15 -12.43 18.43 0.64
N TRP A 16 -11.51 18.56 1.57
CA TRP A 16 -11.70 18.31 2.99
C TRP A 16 -10.88 19.30 3.83
N TRP A 17 -11.47 19.82 4.91
CA TRP A 17 -10.75 20.57 5.94
C TRP A 17 -11.48 20.44 7.27
N ALA A 18 -10.81 20.83 8.35
CA ALA A 18 -11.39 20.85 9.69
C ALA A 18 -10.96 22.09 10.44
N GLU A 19 -11.81 22.53 11.38
CA GLU A 19 -11.63 23.71 12.21
C GLU A 19 -11.92 23.36 13.66
N LEU A 20 -11.04 23.81 14.56
CA LEU A 20 -11.25 23.68 15.99
C LEU A 20 -11.95 24.94 16.51
N ASP A 21 -13.07 24.78 17.17
CA ASP A 21 -13.71 25.79 18.00
C ASP A 21 -13.34 25.56 19.46
N SER A 22 -12.42 26.40 19.96
CA SER A 22 -11.95 26.32 21.34
C SER A 22 -13.02 26.74 22.34
N GLY A 23 -14.03 27.55 21.94
CA GLY A 23 -15.12 27.99 22.80
C GLY A 23 -16.12 26.88 23.10
N THR A 24 -16.41 26.06 22.10
CA THR A 24 -17.34 24.91 22.25
C THR A 24 -16.62 23.57 22.44
N ASN A 25 -15.27 23.59 22.43
CA ASN A 25 -14.43 22.38 22.46
C ASN A 25 -14.88 21.34 21.44
N SER A 26 -15.08 21.79 20.20
CA SER A 26 -15.55 20.95 19.09
C SER A 26 -14.70 21.12 17.84
N ILE A 27 -14.62 20.06 17.03
CA ILE A 27 -13.99 20.10 15.72
C ILE A 27 -15.11 19.99 14.67
N THR A 28 -15.18 21.00 13.81
CA THR A 28 -16.06 21.00 12.66
C THR A 28 -15.29 20.51 11.43
N VAL A 29 -15.79 19.47 10.78
CA VAL A 29 -15.24 18.90 9.56
C VAL A 29 -16.10 19.30 8.39
N PHE A 30 -15.46 19.74 7.30
CA PHE A 30 -16.07 20.09 6.05
C PHE A 30 -15.54 19.19 4.93
N TYR A 31 -16.42 18.69 4.08
CA TYR A 31 -16.00 17.84 2.95
C TYR A 31 -17.06 17.83 1.83
N GLY A 32 -16.61 17.61 0.60
CA GLY A 32 -17.50 17.55 -0.56
C GLY A 32 -16.76 17.57 -1.88
N LEU A 33 -17.50 17.77 -2.97
CA LEU A 33 -16.92 18.04 -4.27
C LEU A 33 -16.46 19.49 -4.36
N VAL A 34 -15.33 19.76 -5.02
CA VAL A 34 -14.80 21.12 -5.19
C VAL A 34 -15.78 22.08 -5.85
N ARG A 35 -16.58 21.59 -6.81
CA ARG A 35 -17.71 22.32 -7.46
C ARG A 35 -19.07 21.82 -6.98
N GLY A 36 -19.20 21.28 -5.78
CA GLY A 36 -20.45 20.74 -5.27
C GLY A 36 -20.81 21.27 -3.89
N ASN A 37 -21.82 20.66 -3.31
CA ASN A 37 -22.23 20.98 -1.95
C ASN A 37 -21.21 20.49 -0.95
N ILE A 38 -20.80 21.38 -0.05
CA ILE A 38 -19.94 21.08 1.09
C ILE A 38 -20.81 20.60 2.25
N ARG A 39 -20.53 19.42 2.73
CA ARG A 39 -21.14 18.86 3.94
C ARG A 39 -20.37 19.34 5.17
N LYS A 40 -21.09 19.46 6.27
CA LYS A 40 -20.56 19.89 7.57
C LYS A 40 -20.93 18.86 8.62
N GLU A 41 -19.95 18.43 9.42
CA GLU A 41 -20.14 17.56 10.58
C GLU A 41 -19.38 18.13 11.77
N VAL A 42 -19.98 18.05 12.96
CA VAL A 42 -19.40 18.57 14.20
C VAL A 42 -19.13 17.41 15.15
N TYR A 43 -17.94 17.37 15.69
CA TYR A 43 -17.48 16.35 16.63
C TYR A 43 -17.01 17.01 17.92
N ALA A 44 -17.43 16.49 19.06
CA ALA A 44 -16.84 16.88 20.34
C ALA A 44 -15.36 16.44 20.38
N VAL A 45 -14.50 17.28 20.95
CA VAL A 45 -13.10 16.92 21.19
C VAL A 45 -13.05 15.84 22.26
N THR A 46 -12.39 14.73 21.95
CA THR A 46 -12.26 13.56 22.82
C THR A 46 -10.91 13.48 23.53
N GLN A 47 -9.89 14.16 22.99
CA GLN A 47 -8.56 14.21 23.58
C GLN A 47 -8.43 15.43 24.53
N LYS A 48 -7.48 15.36 25.48
CA LYS A 48 -7.20 16.49 26.38
C LYS A 48 -6.75 17.78 25.68
N ASP A 49 -6.23 17.63 24.45
CA ASP A 49 -5.70 18.71 23.62
C ASP A 49 -6.41 18.66 22.25
N GLY A 50 -7.33 19.60 22.04
CA GLY A 50 -8.10 19.70 20.80
C GLY A 50 -7.23 19.99 19.59
N GLN A 51 -6.12 20.71 19.75
CA GLN A 51 -5.19 20.99 18.67
C GLN A 51 -4.48 19.73 18.18
N LYS A 52 -4.07 18.84 19.10
CA LYS A 52 -3.48 17.56 18.75
C LYS A 52 -4.49 16.62 18.07
N GLU A 53 -5.76 16.66 18.50
CA GLU A 53 -6.81 15.91 17.81
C GLU A 53 -7.04 16.44 16.39
N LEU A 54 -7.06 17.75 16.19
CA LEU A 54 -7.16 18.36 14.88
C LEU A 54 -6.00 17.95 13.97
N GLU A 55 -4.77 18.05 14.45
CA GLU A 55 -3.56 17.62 13.72
C GLU A 55 -3.60 16.12 13.36
N SER A 56 -4.06 15.28 14.28
CA SER A 56 -4.25 13.85 14.02
C SER A 56 -5.23 13.60 12.88
N ARG A 57 -6.36 14.34 12.83
CA ARG A 57 -7.35 14.24 11.75
C ARG A 57 -6.77 14.66 10.39
N TYR A 58 -5.97 15.72 10.34
CA TYR A 58 -5.25 16.14 9.14
C TYR A 58 -4.25 15.06 8.69
N ASN A 59 -3.45 14.54 9.61
CA ASN A 59 -2.49 13.49 9.32
C ASN A 59 -3.16 12.21 8.79
N ASP A 60 -4.34 11.87 9.31
CA ASP A 60 -5.10 10.71 8.81
C ASP A 60 -5.63 10.93 7.40
N LYS A 61 -6.03 12.16 7.05
CA LYS A 61 -6.43 12.50 5.68
C LYS A 61 -5.25 12.47 4.70
N ILE A 62 -4.10 12.97 5.12
CA ILE A 62 -2.86 12.89 4.34
C ILE A 62 -2.49 11.41 4.09
N LYS A 63 -2.56 10.55 5.11
CA LYS A 63 -2.37 9.09 4.95
C LYS A 63 -3.38 8.47 3.97
N GLN A 64 -4.60 9.02 3.89
CA GLN A 64 -5.63 8.60 2.93
C GLN A 64 -5.39 9.13 1.50
N GLY A 65 -4.27 9.78 1.23
CA GLY A 65 -3.93 10.29 -0.10
C GLY A 65 -4.47 11.69 -0.41
N TYR A 66 -4.94 12.41 0.59
CA TYR A 66 -5.23 13.85 0.44
C TYR A 66 -3.92 14.64 0.45
N THR A 67 -3.83 15.72 -0.33
CA THR A 67 -2.67 16.59 -0.43
C THR A 67 -3.09 18.07 -0.33
N TYR A 68 -2.19 18.92 0.12
CA TYR A 68 -2.36 20.37 0.09
C TYR A 68 -2.19 20.92 -1.32
N LEU A 69 -2.88 22.03 -1.61
CA LEU A 69 -2.78 22.68 -2.92
C LEU A 69 -1.34 23.12 -3.22
N ASN A 70 -0.66 23.73 -2.24
CA ASN A 70 0.72 24.17 -2.38
C ASN A 70 1.68 22.98 -2.64
N GLU A 71 1.52 21.89 -1.92
CA GLU A 71 2.30 20.67 -2.18
C GLU A 71 2.11 20.17 -3.62
N LEU A 72 0.87 20.25 -4.14
CA LEU A 72 0.59 19.85 -5.50
C LEU A 72 1.22 20.81 -6.53
N CYS A 73 1.23 22.11 -6.24
CA CYS A 73 1.93 23.11 -7.06
C CYS A 73 3.43 22.84 -7.07
N ASP A 74 4.03 22.63 -5.90
CA ASP A 74 5.46 22.32 -5.74
C ASP A 74 5.85 21.02 -6.50
N MET A 75 5.01 19.99 -6.43
CA MET A 75 5.20 18.75 -7.17
C MET A 75 5.24 18.94 -8.69
N GLN A 76 4.56 19.96 -9.20
CA GLN A 76 4.46 20.25 -10.63
C GLN A 76 5.41 21.37 -11.08
N GLY A 77 6.20 21.96 -10.17
CA GLY A 77 7.04 23.12 -10.46
C GLY A 77 6.24 24.38 -10.86
N LEU A 78 5.01 24.49 -10.37
CA LEU A 78 4.09 25.58 -10.70
C LEU A 78 4.03 26.62 -9.57
N PRO A 79 3.77 27.88 -9.89
CA PRO A 79 3.56 28.89 -8.86
C PRO A 79 2.32 28.55 -8.02
N PRO A 80 2.28 28.99 -6.75
CA PRO A 80 1.10 28.78 -5.89
C PRO A 80 -0.18 29.29 -6.57
N VAL A 81 -1.23 28.48 -6.52
CA VAL A 81 -2.57 28.87 -6.98
C VAL A 81 -3.24 29.61 -5.83
N GLU A 82 -3.65 30.87 -6.07
CA GLU A 82 -4.39 31.63 -5.07
C GLU A 82 -5.75 31.02 -4.77
N ASP A 83 -6.10 30.93 -3.48
CA ASP A 83 -7.31 30.27 -2.97
C ASP A 83 -8.55 31.18 -3.12
N GLY A 84 -8.82 31.66 -4.33
CA GLY A 84 -9.88 32.66 -4.56
C GLY A 84 -11.04 32.23 -5.45
N ASP A 85 -10.81 31.38 -6.45
CA ASP A 85 -11.82 30.98 -7.44
C ASP A 85 -11.94 29.46 -7.55
N ASN A 86 -13.11 28.94 -7.19
CA ASN A 86 -13.41 27.51 -7.24
C ASN A 86 -13.23 26.91 -8.64
N ASP A 87 -13.41 27.70 -9.71
CA ASP A 87 -13.27 27.22 -11.07
C ASP A 87 -11.81 27.07 -11.47
N THR A 88 -10.98 28.01 -11.10
CA THR A 88 -9.53 27.95 -11.29
C THR A 88 -8.93 26.78 -10.52
N ILE A 89 -9.28 26.65 -9.23
CA ILE A 89 -8.86 25.54 -8.38
C ILE A 89 -9.34 24.20 -8.95
N PHE A 90 -10.59 24.09 -9.37
CA PHE A 90 -11.12 22.85 -9.94
C PHE A 90 -10.37 22.46 -11.21
N ASN A 91 -10.14 23.38 -12.12
CA ASN A 91 -9.42 23.10 -13.37
C ASN A 91 -7.99 22.67 -13.09
N PHE A 92 -7.30 23.36 -12.17
CA PHE A 92 -5.97 22.96 -11.71
C PHE A 92 -5.96 21.55 -11.12
N LEU A 93 -6.85 21.28 -10.16
CA LEU A 93 -6.96 19.96 -9.52
C LEU A 93 -7.36 18.86 -10.53
N ASN A 94 -8.23 19.19 -11.49
CA ASN A 94 -8.64 18.26 -12.52
C ASN A 94 -7.51 17.92 -13.50
N THR A 95 -6.53 18.80 -13.64
CA THR A 95 -5.34 18.58 -14.47
C THR A 95 -4.26 17.83 -13.70
N TYR A 96 -3.93 18.29 -12.49
CA TYR A 96 -2.71 17.90 -11.78
C TYR A 96 -2.88 16.93 -10.63
N LEU A 97 -4.10 16.77 -10.06
CA LEU A 97 -4.30 15.69 -9.10
C LEU A 97 -4.00 14.35 -9.76
N PRO A 98 -3.19 13.50 -9.13
CA PRO A 98 -2.83 12.21 -9.70
C PRO A 98 -4.06 11.45 -10.17
N LYS A 99 -3.98 10.83 -11.33
CA LYS A 99 -5.01 9.93 -11.88
C LYS A 99 -4.59 8.49 -11.65
N ASP A 100 -5.55 7.59 -11.51
CA ASP A 100 -5.28 6.16 -11.49
C ASP A 100 -4.75 5.72 -12.86
N LEU A 101 -3.57 5.15 -12.90
CA LEU A 101 -2.99 4.59 -14.13
C LEU A 101 -3.84 3.45 -14.72
N SER A 102 -4.68 2.80 -13.91
CA SER A 102 -5.46 1.65 -14.33
C SER A 102 -6.79 1.96 -15.01
N ASN A 103 -7.47 3.06 -14.64
CA ASN A 103 -8.84 3.36 -15.09
C ASN A 103 -9.10 4.85 -15.39
N GLY A 104 -8.14 5.73 -15.22
CA GLY A 104 -8.32 7.18 -15.35
C GLY A 104 -9.21 7.82 -14.28
N ASN A 105 -9.67 7.07 -13.29
CA ASN A 105 -10.73 7.47 -12.38
C ASN A 105 -10.37 7.51 -10.88
N SER A 106 -9.20 7.04 -10.47
CA SER A 106 -8.76 7.13 -9.07
C SER A 106 -7.30 7.55 -8.93
N ASN A 107 -6.96 8.16 -7.78
CA ASN A 107 -5.60 8.61 -7.48
C ASN A 107 -4.67 7.50 -7.04
N LEU A 108 -5.14 6.26 -7.00
CA LEU A 108 -4.44 5.19 -6.35
C LEU A 108 -3.94 4.21 -7.40
N LEU A 109 -2.64 4.01 -7.42
CA LEU A 109 -2.05 2.84 -8.04
C LEU A 109 -2.42 1.61 -7.22
N LEU A 110 -3.45 0.89 -7.66
CA LEU A 110 -3.89 -0.32 -6.99
C LEU A 110 -3.07 -1.51 -7.47
N PRO A 111 -2.35 -2.20 -6.58
CA PRO A 111 -1.53 -3.33 -6.97
C PRO A 111 -2.34 -4.53 -7.41
N MET A 112 -1.76 -5.34 -8.32
CA MET A 112 -2.32 -6.64 -8.68
C MET A 112 -2.43 -7.54 -7.45
N LEU A 113 -3.54 -8.27 -7.33
CA LEU A 113 -3.86 -9.12 -6.19
C LEU A 113 -3.80 -10.59 -6.56
N ALA A 114 -3.12 -11.38 -5.73
CA ALA A 114 -3.01 -12.81 -5.90
C ALA A 114 -4.32 -13.55 -5.53
N LYS A 115 -4.69 -14.55 -6.32
CA LYS A 115 -5.63 -15.60 -5.92
C LYS A 115 -4.92 -16.66 -5.08
N THR A 116 -5.70 -17.44 -4.35
CA THR A 116 -5.18 -18.65 -3.70
C THR A 116 -4.87 -19.68 -4.78
N TYR A 117 -3.69 -20.28 -4.67
CA TYR A 117 -3.24 -21.33 -5.57
C TYR A 117 -4.19 -22.53 -5.54
N SER A 118 -4.44 -23.05 -6.73
CA SER A 118 -5.13 -24.31 -6.88
C SER A 118 -4.51 -25.03 -8.07
N GLY A 119 -3.80 -26.06 -7.97
CA GLY A 119 -3.09 -26.76 -9.07
C GLY A 119 -3.77 -26.76 -10.46
N ASN A 120 -5.05 -26.33 -10.53
CA ASN A 120 -5.80 -26.15 -11.78
C ASN A 120 -5.22 -25.08 -12.72
N VAL A 121 -4.36 -24.19 -12.25
CA VAL A 121 -3.68 -23.19 -13.09
C VAL A 121 -2.90 -23.84 -14.22
N TRP A 122 -2.28 -24.99 -13.99
CA TRP A 122 -1.47 -25.75 -14.97
C TRP A 122 -2.26 -26.36 -16.13
N LYS A 123 -3.61 -26.37 -16.04
CA LYS A 123 -4.46 -26.73 -17.18
C LYS A 123 -4.54 -25.63 -18.25
N LYS A 124 -4.12 -24.41 -17.92
CA LYS A 124 -4.28 -23.20 -18.74
C LYS A 124 -3.00 -22.43 -18.98
N VAL A 125 -1.99 -22.66 -18.14
CA VAL A 125 -0.73 -21.91 -18.13
C VAL A 125 0.41 -22.91 -18.27
N SER A 126 1.31 -22.67 -19.21
CA SER A 126 2.46 -23.53 -19.47
C SER A 126 3.63 -23.25 -18.52
N CYS A 127 3.73 -22.00 -18.02
CA CYS A 127 4.81 -21.63 -17.14
C CYS A 127 4.46 -20.39 -16.29
N MET A 128 5.04 -20.35 -15.10
CA MET A 128 4.94 -19.21 -14.19
C MET A 128 6.29 -18.88 -13.56
N TYR A 129 6.48 -17.61 -13.22
CA TYR A 129 7.60 -17.20 -12.39
C TYR A 129 7.25 -17.40 -10.91
N SER A 130 8.19 -17.99 -10.17
CA SER A 130 8.11 -18.20 -8.72
C SER A 130 8.90 -17.14 -7.97
N GLN A 131 8.35 -16.63 -6.88
CA GLN A 131 9.00 -15.67 -5.97
C GLN A 131 8.66 -16.01 -4.52
N TYR A 132 9.54 -15.61 -3.59
CA TYR A 132 9.24 -15.70 -2.16
C TYR A 132 7.99 -14.91 -1.81
N LYS A 133 7.10 -15.48 -1.01
CA LYS A 133 6.03 -14.70 -0.39
C LYS A 133 6.55 -14.09 0.90
N ILE A 134 6.79 -12.77 0.85
CA ILE A 134 7.33 -12.00 1.96
C ILE A 134 6.18 -11.61 2.89
N ASN A 135 6.42 -11.60 4.19
CA ASN A 135 5.49 -11.15 5.21
C ASN A 135 5.87 -9.77 5.73
N GLY A 136 5.65 -8.75 4.92
CA GLY A 136 5.93 -7.35 5.22
C GLY A 136 4.74 -6.44 4.91
N LEU A 137 5.02 -5.18 4.56
CA LEU A 137 4.02 -4.20 4.16
C LEU A 137 4.13 -3.91 2.67
N ARG A 138 3.11 -4.31 1.89
CA ARG A 138 3.10 -3.99 0.46
C ARG A 138 3.24 -2.49 0.23
N CYS A 139 4.17 -2.14 -0.64
CA CYS A 139 4.49 -0.76 -0.96
C CYS A 139 4.62 -0.56 -2.47
N ILE A 140 3.92 0.44 -2.98
CA ILE A 140 4.10 0.96 -4.33
C ILE A 140 4.99 2.19 -4.21
N VAL A 141 6.06 2.25 -5.02
CA VAL A 141 6.96 3.41 -5.07
C VAL A 141 6.81 4.10 -6.41
N THR A 142 6.49 5.38 -6.37
CA THR A 142 6.46 6.30 -7.53
C THR A 142 7.44 7.44 -7.31
N ALA A 143 7.87 8.09 -8.39
CA ALA A 143 8.70 9.28 -8.32
C ALA A 143 7.92 10.51 -8.80
N TYR A 144 8.32 11.68 -8.30
CA TYR A 144 7.79 12.97 -8.75
C TYR A 144 8.85 14.06 -8.58
N THR A 145 8.69 15.15 -9.33
CA THR A 145 9.54 16.32 -9.19
C THR A 145 8.90 17.34 -8.22
N GLN A 146 9.73 18.08 -7.52
CA GLN A 146 9.30 19.20 -6.69
C GLN A 146 10.19 20.42 -6.94
N ASN A 147 9.70 21.60 -6.58
CA ASN A 147 10.46 22.85 -6.72
C ASN A 147 11.43 23.03 -5.53
N ASP A 148 12.43 22.17 -5.44
CA ASP A 148 13.49 22.19 -4.43
C ASP A 148 14.84 22.03 -5.14
N MET A 149 15.71 23.03 -5.00
CA MET A 149 17.03 23.05 -5.66
C MET A 149 17.95 21.91 -5.17
N PHE A 150 17.80 21.46 -3.93
CA PHE A 150 18.65 20.43 -3.32
C PHE A 150 18.09 19.01 -3.46
N LYS A 151 16.76 18.90 -3.51
CA LYS A 151 16.06 17.60 -3.66
C LYS A 151 14.94 17.72 -4.70
N PRO A 152 15.26 17.91 -5.98
CA PRO A 152 14.26 18.12 -7.02
C PRO A 152 13.42 16.88 -7.32
N ILE A 153 13.92 15.70 -6.98
CA ILE A 153 13.22 14.40 -7.17
C ILE A 153 12.91 13.80 -5.81
N ARG A 154 11.69 13.34 -5.65
CA ARG A 154 11.21 12.67 -4.45
C ARG A 154 10.52 11.37 -4.81
N LEU A 155 10.50 10.44 -3.85
CA LEU A 155 9.74 9.21 -3.95
C LEU A 155 8.48 9.27 -3.07
N ARG A 156 7.41 8.66 -3.58
CA ARG A 156 6.18 8.44 -2.81
C ARG A 156 6.04 6.96 -2.51
N PHE A 157 5.89 6.64 -1.24
CA PHE A 157 5.64 5.29 -0.75
C PHE A 157 4.15 5.14 -0.43
N GLN A 158 3.46 4.29 -1.15
CA GLN A 158 2.03 4.06 -1.02
C GLN A 158 1.75 2.65 -0.54
N SER A 159 0.92 2.50 0.49
CA SER A 159 0.43 1.20 0.92
C SER A 159 -0.52 0.57 -0.11
N ARG A 160 -0.83 -0.69 0.08
CA ARG A 160 -1.81 -1.42 -0.76
C ARG A 160 -3.18 -0.73 -0.85
N GLU A 161 -3.62 -0.08 0.22
CA GLU A 161 -4.90 0.63 0.33
C GLU A 161 -4.79 2.11 -0.09
N GLY A 162 -3.62 2.56 -0.52
CA GLY A 162 -3.40 3.92 -0.98
C GLY A 162 -2.96 4.91 0.09
N LEU A 163 -2.63 4.46 1.30
CA LEU A 163 -2.05 5.32 2.33
C LEU A 163 -0.62 5.67 1.97
N THR A 164 -0.25 6.95 2.03
CA THR A 164 1.11 7.40 1.79
C THR A 164 1.90 7.47 3.09
N TRP A 165 3.12 6.90 3.11
CA TRP A 165 4.06 7.01 4.21
C TRP A 165 5.07 8.10 3.94
N ARG A 166 5.22 9.05 4.89
CA ARG A 166 6.15 10.18 4.80
C ARG A 166 7.36 10.04 5.74
N THR A 167 7.43 8.93 6.43
CA THR A 167 8.42 8.62 7.47
C THR A 167 9.65 7.88 6.95
N LEU A 168 9.68 7.54 5.67
CA LEU A 168 10.70 6.68 5.04
C LEU A 168 11.82 7.48 4.35
N SER A 169 12.17 8.67 4.85
CA SER A 169 13.19 9.53 4.22
C SER A 169 14.55 8.83 4.05
N TYR A 170 14.93 8.01 5.01
CA TYR A 170 16.19 7.27 4.94
C TYR A 170 16.20 6.19 3.85
N LEU A 171 15.07 5.52 3.66
CA LEU A 171 14.88 4.57 2.57
C LEU A 171 14.78 5.31 1.23
N GLU A 172 14.11 6.45 1.18
CA GLU A 172 14.01 7.32 0.00
C GLU A 172 15.39 7.73 -0.51
N ASP A 173 16.24 8.27 0.37
CA ASP A 173 17.60 8.72 0.02
C ASP A 173 18.42 7.54 -0.54
N TYR A 174 18.31 6.36 0.06
CA TYR A 174 18.98 5.15 -0.44
C TYR A 174 18.46 4.74 -1.84
N LEU A 175 17.15 4.72 -2.03
CA LEU A 175 16.54 4.32 -3.30
C LEU A 175 16.91 5.29 -4.43
N LEU A 176 16.83 6.60 -4.19
CA LEU A 176 17.24 7.63 -5.17
C LEU A 176 18.72 7.49 -5.56
N ALA A 177 19.58 7.09 -4.63
CA ALA A 177 21.00 6.88 -4.90
C ALA A 177 21.30 5.56 -5.66
N THR A 178 20.37 4.59 -5.67
CA THR A 178 20.62 3.23 -6.19
C THR A 178 19.78 2.86 -7.40
N ILE A 179 18.65 3.50 -7.62
CA ILE A 179 17.79 3.26 -8.78
C ILE A 179 18.39 3.92 -10.03
N ASN A 180 18.31 3.22 -11.15
CA ASN A 180 18.69 3.74 -12.46
C ASN A 180 17.87 4.99 -12.81
N THR A 181 18.54 6.05 -13.27
CA THR A 181 17.90 7.33 -13.60
C THR A 181 16.82 7.17 -14.67
N ASN A 182 16.98 6.31 -15.67
CA ASN A 182 15.95 6.05 -16.67
C ASN A 182 14.67 5.49 -16.03
N ILE A 183 14.80 4.65 -15.01
CA ILE A 183 13.64 4.12 -14.26
C ILE A 183 12.98 5.25 -13.45
N ILE A 184 13.77 6.14 -12.84
CA ILE A 184 13.25 7.31 -12.13
C ILE A 184 12.47 8.20 -13.10
N ASP A 185 13.00 8.44 -14.31
CA ASP A 185 12.34 9.25 -15.33
C ASP A 185 11.02 8.61 -15.80
N ASP A 186 11.00 7.29 -16.00
CA ASP A 186 9.77 6.57 -16.32
C ASP A 186 8.73 6.64 -15.18
N MET A 187 9.18 6.62 -13.93
CA MET A 187 8.30 6.78 -12.76
C MET A 187 7.74 8.21 -12.67
N ILE A 188 8.54 9.24 -12.94
CA ILE A 188 8.12 10.65 -12.97
C ILE A 188 7.08 10.86 -14.08
N ASN A 189 7.31 10.26 -15.25
CA ASN A 189 6.41 10.37 -16.39
C ASN A 189 5.16 9.48 -16.30
N GLY A 190 5.05 8.66 -15.24
CA GLY A 190 3.91 7.79 -15.00
C GLY A 190 3.88 6.51 -15.86
N PHE A 191 4.97 6.17 -16.52
CA PHE A 191 5.11 4.94 -17.31
C PHE A 191 5.44 3.71 -16.47
N ALA A 192 6.02 3.92 -15.29
CA ALA A 192 6.39 2.85 -14.38
C ALA A 192 6.11 3.22 -12.90
N ALA A 193 5.93 2.18 -12.07
CA ALA A 193 6.00 2.28 -10.62
C ALA A 193 6.57 0.97 -10.06
N LEU A 194 7.34 1.04 -8.97
CA LEU A 194 7.87 -0.17 -8.36
C LEU A 194 6.81 -0.80 -7.45
N ASP A 195 6.65 -2.11 -7.56
CA ASP A 195 5.75 -2.91 -6.73
C ASP A 195 6.59 -3.85 -5.87
N GLY A 196 6.50 -3.68 -4.56
CA GLY A 196 7.34 -4.40 -3.62
C GLY A 196 6.77 -4.45 -2.22
N GLU A 197 7.65 -4.82 -1.30
CA GLU A 197 7.36 -4.95 0.13
C GLU A 197 8.36 -4.11 0.91
N VAL A 198 7.88 -3.28 1.85
CA VAL A 198 8.73 -2.76 2.91
C VAL A 198 8.89 -3.87 3.94
N TYR A 199 10.11 -4.30 4.15
CA TYR A 199 10.42 -5.46 4.95
C TYR A 199 11.69 -5.25 5.77
N LEU A 200 11.79 -5.98 6.86
CA LEU A 200 13.01 -6.10 7.67
C LEU A 200 13.11 -7.54 8.18
N PRO A 201 14.10 -8.31 7.71
CA PRO A 201 14.29 -9.69 8.16
C PRO A 201 14.41 -9.82 9.68
N GLY A 202 13.75 -10.82 10.26
CA GLY A 202 13.76 -11.07 11.69
C GLY A 202 12.67 -10.33 12.49
N TYR A 203 11.85 -9.50 11.84
CA TYR A 203 10.76 -8.78 12.48
C TYR A 203 9.39 -9.20 11.95
N THR A 204 8.39 -9.15 12.81
CA THR A 204 7.00 -9.43 12.44
C THR A 204 6.39 -8.26 11.65
N VAL A 205 5.33 -8.53 10.88
CA VAL A 205 4.61 -7.49 10.12
C VAL A 205 4.08 -6.36 11.02
N ASN A 206 3.70 -6.67 12.27
CA ASN A 206 3.23 -5.66 13.23
C ASN A 206 4.35 -4.73 13.70
N GLN A 207 5.54 -5.27 13.93
CA GLN A 207 6.74 -4.48 14.25
C GLN A 207 7.15 -3.61 13.06
N ILE A 208 7.19 -4.18 11.85
CA ILE A 208 7.49 -3.43 10.63
C ILE A 208 6.48 -2.29 10.41
N ASN A 209 5.19 -2.53 10.68
CA ASN A 209 4.16 -1.50 10.60
C ASN A 209 4.36 -0.37 11.64
N HIS A 210 4.86 -0.68 12.81
CA HIS A 210 5.28 0.32 13.80
C HIS A 210 6.47 1.12 13.26
N PHE A 211 7.54 0.47 12.80
CA PHE A 211 8.73 1.12 12.28
C PHE A 211 8.46 2.04 11.09
N VAL A 212 7.57 1.62 10.17
CA VAL A 212 7.16 2.45 9.04
C VAL A 212 6.41 3.70 9.47
N LYS A 213 5.72 3.70 10.60
CA LYS A 213 4.92 4.84 11.08
C LYS A 213 5.70 5.81 11.96
N ASP A 214 6.82 5.39 12.52
CA ASP A 214 7.64 6.20 13.43
C ASP A 214 9.03 6.48 12.82
N ALA A 215 9.21 7.71 12.33
CA ALA A 215 10.48 8.17 11.77
C ALA A 215 11.62 8.24 12.80
N ASN A 216 11.31 8.30 14.10
CA ASN A 216 12.29 8.38 15.17
C ASN A 216 12.78 7.00 15.64
N CYS A 217 12.09 5.94 15.24
CA CYS A 217 12.49 4.59 15.55
C CYS A 217 13.81 4.23 14.85
N VAL A 218 14.73 3.62 15.58
CA VAL A 218 16.05 3.23 15.04
C VAL A 218 15.89 2.25 13.88
N GLU A 219 14.96 1.32 14.01
CA GLU A 219 14.65 0.31 13.00
C GLU A 219 14.05 0.89 11.71
N ASN A 220 13.43 2.07 11.75
CA ASN A 220 12.99 2.77 10.56
C ASN A 220 14.13 2.97 9.56
N LYS A 221 15.34 3.30 10.06
CA LYS A 221 16.55 3.47 9.24
C LYS A 221 17.08 2.15 8.68
N LEU A 222 16.62 1.01 9.15
CA LEU A 222 17.05 -0.32 8.72
C LEU A 222 16.10 -0.94 7.70
N LEU A 223 14.92 -0.36 7.50
CA LEU A 223 13.92 -0.87 6.58
C LEU A 223 14.48 -1.04 5.16
N GLN A 224 14.04 -2.10 4.51
CA GLN A 224 14.42 -2.46 3.15
C GLN A 224 13.19 -2.41 2.24
N PHE A 225 13.40 -2.13 0.96
CA PHE A 225 12.40 -2.28 -0.09
C PHE A 225 12.77 -3.50 -0.95
N TRP A 226 11.90 -4.51 -0.92
CA TRP A 226 12.04 -5.75 -1.68
C TRP A 226 11.13 -5.67 -2.90
N CYS A 227 11.72 -5.35 -4.07
CA CYS A 227 11.00 -5.17 -5.31
C CYS A 227 10.77 -6.51 -6.00
N TYR A 228 9.52 -6.91 -6.17
CA TYR A 228 9.15 -8.16 -6.81
C TYR A 228 8.45 -7.99 -8.17
N ASP A 229 7.95 -6.80 -8.49
CA ASP A 229 7.40 -6.48 -9.82
C ASP A 229 7.59 -5.00 -10.16
N ILE A 230 7.26 -4.63 -11.37
CA ILE A 230 7.15 -3.25 -11.82
C ILE A 230 5.80 -3.07 -12.50
N MET A 231 5.11 -2.01 -12.15
CA MET A 231 3.81 -1.64 -12.70
C MET A 231 4.07 -0.85 -13.99
N MET A 232 4.01 -1.51 -15.13
CA MET A 232 4.21 -0.93 -16.45
C MET A 232 3.50 -1.79 -17.50
N GLU A 233 3.42 -1.30 -18.72
CA GLU A 233 2.92 -2.09 -19.85
C GLU A 233 3.83 -3.28 -20.16
N GLY A 234 3.24 -4.33 -20.71
CA GLY A 234 3.91 -5.55 -21.09
C GLY A 234 3.66 -6.73 -20.16
N ASN A 235 3.93 -7.92 -20.66
CA ASN A 235 3.74 -9.16 -19.92
C ASN A 235 4.77 -9.34 -18.77
N GLN A 236 4.58 -10.35 -17.94
CA GLN A 236 5.46 -10.55 -16.78
C GLN A 236 6.91 -10.82 -17.16
N THR A 237 7.15 -11.48 -18.29
CA THR A 237 8.51 -11.71 -18.80
C THR A 237 9.22 -10.40 -19.13
N HIS A 238 8.52 -9.49 -19.81
CA HIS A 238 9.05 -8.15 -20.11
C HIS A 238 9.30 -7.37 -18.79
N ARG A 239 8.34 -7.35 -17.89
CA ARG A 239 8.48 -6.67 -16.60
C ARG A 239 9.62 -7.24 -15.75
N ASN A 240 9.83 -8.55 -15.75
CA ASN A 240 10.97 -9.17 -15.06
C ASN A 240 12.31 -8.72 -15.65
N THR A 241 12.44 -8.67 -16.97
CA THR A 241 13.65 -8.18 -17.63
C THR A 241 13.93 -6.73 -17.22
N TYR A 242 12.92 -5.87 -17.31
CA TYR A 242 13.03 -4.46 -16.92
C TYR A 242 13.38 -4.28 -15.44
N ARG A 243 12.78 -5.08 -14.57
CA ARG A 243 13.02 -5.06 -13.12
C ARG A 243 14.47 -5.36 -12.73
N TYR A 244 15.17 -6.23 -13.45
CA TYR A 244 16.59 -6.52 -13.19
C TYR A 244 17.51 -5.34 -13.52
N HIS A 245 17.03 -4.36 -14.29
CA HIS A 245 17.76 -3.12 -14.59
C HIS A 245 17.46 -1.97 -13.62
N ILE A 246 16.63 -2.18 -12.58
CA ILE A 246 16.29 -1.13 -11.62
C ILE A 246 17.54 -0.61 -10.90
N LYS A 247 18.48 -1.48 -10.54
CA LYS A 247 19.71 -1.08 -9.86
C LYS A 247 20.77 -0.59 -10.84
N LEU A 248 21.44 0.50 -10.48
CA LEU A 248 22.65 0.94 -11.17
C LEU A 248 23.80 -0.05 -10.89
N PRO A 249 24.48 -0.58 -11.90
CA PRO A 249 25.55 -1.57 -11.71
C PRO A 249 26.79 -1.03 -10.98
N THR A 250 27.03 0.27 -11.01
CA THR A 250 28.32 0.90 -10.69
C THR A 250 28.38 1.66 -9.38
N CYS A 251 27.25 1.94 -8.72
CA CYS A 251 27.20 2.77 -7.51
C CYS A 251 27.47 2.01 -6.20
N PHE A 252 27.78 0.72 -6.27
CA PHE A 252 27.72 -0.16 -5.10
C PHE A 252 28.78 0.13 -4.02
N ASN A 253 29.99 0.52 -4.37
CA ASN A 253 31.06 0.60 -3.37
C ASN A 253 30.92 1.82 -2.46
N ASN A 254 30.72 3.00 -3.01
CA ASN A 254 30.62 4.24 -2.22
C ASN A 254 29.30 4.33 -1.42
N ILE A 255 28.21 3.81 -1.99
CA ILE A 255 26.90 3.80 -1.32
C ILE A 255 26.88 2.77 -0.18
N LYS A 256 27.48 1.60 -0.38
CA LYS A 256 27.60 0.58 0.68
C LYS A 256 28.32 1.10 1.91
N GLU A 257 29.41 1.84 1.76
CA GLU A 257 30.15 2.42 2.88
C GLU A 257 29.29 3.42 3.66
N HIS A 258 28.56 4.30 2.97
CA HIS A 258 27.69 5.28 3.60
C HIS A 258 26.56 4.64 4.42
N TYR A 259 26.04 3.49 4.00
CA TYR A 259 24.95 2.76 4.67
C TYR A 259 25.44 1.51 5.44
N ASN A 260 26.66 1.54 5.96
CA ASN A 260 27.24 0.45 6.75
C ASN A 260 27.23 -0.91 6.04
N ASN A 261 27.49 -0.92 4.74
CA ASN A 261 27.49 -2.10 3.87
C ASN A 261 26.16 -2.90 3.85
N LYS A 262 25.03 -2.28 4.23
CA LYS A 262 23.71 -2.93 4.23
C LYS A 262 22.91 -2.53 3.00
N GLU A 263 22.51 -3.52 2.24
CA GLU A 263 21.64 -3.33 1.08
C GLU A 263 20.20 -3.06 1.53
N ARG A 264 19.54 -2.04 0.93
CA ARG A 264 18.15 -1.67 1.25
C ARG A 264 17.21 -1.78 0.06
N LEU A 265 17.73 -1.91 -1.16
CA LEU A 265 16.97 -2.25 -2.36
C LEU A 265 17.30 -3.67 -2.78
N ILE A 266 16.38 -4.57 -2.57
CA ILE A 266 16.52 -5.98 -2.96
C ILE A 266 15.61 -6.23 -4.17
N ILE A 267 16.19 -6.62 -5.30
CA ILE A 267 15.43 -7.10 -6.44
C ILE A 267 15.18 -8.60 -6.24
N LEU A 268 13.93 -8.96 -6.04
CA LEU A 268 13.57 -10.32 -5.71
C LEU A 268 13.85 -11.26 -6.90
N PRO A 269 14.61 -12.34 -6.73
CA PRO A 269 14.82 -13.30 -7.79
C PRO A 269 13.52 -13.98 -8.20
N SER A 270 13.44 -14.40 -9.46
CA SER A 270 12.31 -15.18 -9.99
C SER A 270 12.82 -16.48 -10.58
N GLY A 271 12.33 -17.59 -10.06
CA GLY A 271 12.52 -18.93 -10.64
C GLY A 271 11.48 -19.21 -11.71
N TYR A 272 11.68 -20.25 -12.51
CA TYR A 272 10.77 -20.67 -13.56
C TYR A 272 10.13 -22.00 -13.18
N ILE A 273 8.81 -22.10 -13.24
CA ILE A 273 8.03 -23.26 -12.81
C ILE A 273 7.04 -23.63 -13.92
N THR A 274 6.88 -24.90 -14.20
CA THR A 274 6.07 -25.42 -15.29
C THR A 274 4.98 -26.41 -14.88
N ASN A 275 4.98 -26.85 -13.61
CA ASN A 275 4.02 -27.86 -13.14
C ASN A 275 3.77 -27.75 -11.63
N ASP A 276 2.80 -28.54 -11.16
CA ASP A 276 2.34 -28.55 -9.76
C ASP A 276 3.43 -29.03 -8.79
N ASN A 277 4.18 -30.07 -9.16
CA ASN A 277 5.23 -30.61 -8.27
C ASN A 277 6.32 -29.58 -8.03
N GLU A 278 6.78 -28.89 -9.08
CA GLU A 278 7.76 -27.80 -8.96
C GLU A 278 7.23 -26.64 -8.09
N ALA A 279 5.92 -26.36 -8.18
CA ALA A 279 5.30 -25.33 -7.32
C ALA A 279 5.27 -25.75 -5.85
N ILE A 280 4.97 -27.02 -5.57
CA ILE A 280 5.00 -27.59 -4.21
C ILE A 280 6.42 -27.56 -3.66
N ASP A 281 7.41 -27.99 -4.43
CA ASP A 281 8.82 -28.00 -4.02
C ASP A 281 9.33 -26.60 -3.75
N ALA A 282 9.04 -25.64 -4.63
CA ALA A 282 9.42 -24.25 -4.45
C ALA A 282 8.75 -23.63 -3.20
N ARG A 283 7.47 -23.91 -2.95
CA ARG A 283 6.78 -23.47 -1.72
C ARG A 283 7.47 -24.02 -0.48
N ASN A 284 7.72 -25.32 -0.44
CA ASN A 284 8.34 -25.98 0.70
C ASN A 284 9.75 -25.42 0.94
N HIS A 285 10.54 -25.23 -0.12
CA HIS A 285 11.85 -24.62 -0.04
C HIS A 285 11.79 -23.19 0.55
N PHE A 286 10.85 -22.36 0.10
CA PHE A 286 10.71 -20.99 0.59
C PHE A 286 10.24 -20.92 2.06
N ILE A 287 9.37 -21.81 2.47
CA ILE A 287 8.95 -21.95 3.88
C ILE A 287 10.14 -22.36 4.76
N ASN A 288 10.98 -23.30 4.31
CA ASN A 288 12.19 -23.71 5.03
C ASN A 288 13.21 -22.57 5.15
N LEU A 289 13.20 -21.61 4.24
CA LEU A 289 14.00 -20.38 4.32
C LEU A 289 13.37 -19.30 5.23
N GLY A 290 12.20 -19.55 5.83
CA GLY A 290 11.51 -18.64 6.73
C GLY A 290 10.55 -17.64 6.04
N PHE A 291 10.23 -17.82 4.76
CA PHE A 291 9.23 -17.03 4.06
C PHE A 291 7.81 -17.61 4.27
N GLU A 292 6.78 -16.81 4.02
CA GLU A 292 5.37 -17.21 4.20
C GLU A 292 4.91 -18.28 3.18
N GLY A 293 5.64 -18.46 2.10
CA GLY A 293 5.33 -19.37 1.01
C GLY A 293 5.78 -18.87 -0.35
N LEU A 294 4.98 -19.13 -1.36
CA LEU A 294 5.26 -18.89 -2.78
C LEU A 294 4.26 -17.92 -3.41
N ILE A 295 4.75 -17.02 -4.24
CA ILE A 295 3.96 -16.27 -5.24
C ILE A 295 4.31 -16.79 -6.62
N LEU A 296 3.28 -17.12 -7.40
CA LEU A 296 3.35 -17.51 -8.79
C LEU A 296 2.83 -16.37 -9.67
N ARG A 297 3.55 -16.04 -10.74
CA ARG A 297 3.19 -15.00 -11.72
C ARG A 297 3.24 -15.59 -13.13
N ASN A 298 2.15 -15.52 -13.85
CA ASN A 298 2.07 -16.03 -15.22
C ASN A 298 2.95 -15.18 -16.14
N ALA A 299 3.87 -15.83 -16.83
CA ALA A 299 4.87 -15.21 -17.72
C ALA A 299 4.27 -14.35 -18.83
N GLU A 300 3.10 -14.76 -19.36
CA GLU A 300 2.47 -14.20 -20.55
C GLU A 300 1.47 -13.07 -20.26
N THR A 301 1.22 -12.73 -18.97
CA THR A 301 0.13 -11.81 -18.62
C THR A 301 0.63 -10.42 -18.24
N ASP A 302 -0.17 -9.43 -18.64
CA ASP A 302 0.03 -8.03 -18.27
C ASP A 302 -0.29 -7.77 -16.81
N TYR A 303 0.20 -6.64 -16.28
CA TYR A 303 -0.12 -6.21 -14.93
C TYR A 303 -1.61 -5.85 -14.79
N GLN A 304 -2.29 -6.43 -13.79
CA GLN A 304 -3.73 -6.22 -13.55
C GLN A 304 -3.94 -5.35 -12.31
N TYR A 305 -4.16 -4.08 -12.55
CA TYR A 305 -4.35 -3.09 -11.48
C TYR A 305 -5.60 -3.37 -10.64
N GLY A 306 -5.42 -3.46 -9.32
CA GLY A 306 -6.50 -3.62 -8.35
C GLY A 306 -7.33 -4.90 -8.45
N ARG A 307 -6.94 -5.85 -9.28
CA ARG A 307 -7.77 -7.03 -9.60
C ARG A 307 -7.11 -8.33 -9.20
N ARG A 308 -7.97 -9.31 -8.90
CA ARG A 308 -7.59 -10.72 -8.76
C ARG A 308 -8.12 -11.46 -9.98
N ARG A 309 -7.24 -11.85 -10.88
CA ARG A 309 -7.61 -12.71 -12.01
C ARG A 309 -7.02 -14.10 -11.82
N ALA A 310 -7.85 -15.13 -12.09
CA ALA A 310 -7.36 -16.49 -12.15
C ALA A 310 -6.28 -16.61 -13.21
N ASN A 311 -5.25 -17.40 -12.94
CA ASN A 311 -4.13 -17.69 -13.82
C ASN A 311 -3.19 -16.50 -14.13
N TYR A 312 -3.29 -15.37 -13.42
CA TYR A 312 -2.38 -14.23 -13.54
C TYR A 312 -1.35 -14.20 -12.43
N MET A 313 -1.82 -14.16 -11.19
CA MET A 313 -0.97 -14.21 -10.01
C MET A 313 -1.65 -15.04 -8.93
N GLU A 314 -0.93 -16.00 -8.38
CA GLU A 314 -1.43 -16.89 -7.34
C GLU A 314 -0.48 -16.93 -6.14
N LYS A 315 -1.04 -17.08 -4.95
CA LYS A 315 -0.30 -17.25 -3.70
C LYS A 315 -0.49 -18.66 -3.18
N PHE A 316 0.60 -19.31 -2.85
CA PHE A 316 0.64 -20.64 -2.27
C PHE A 316 1.36 -20.59 -0.93
N LYS A 317 0.60 -20.69 0.14
CA LYS A 317 1.07 -20.69 1.52
C LYS A 317 0.44 -21.82 2.29
N ASP A 318 1.01 -22.18 3.43
CA ASP A 318 0.35 -23.11 4.31
C ASP A 318 -0.96 -22.50 4.85
N ALA A 319 -2.01 -23.28 4.81
CA ALA A 319 -3.18 -23.05 5.64
C ALA A 319 -2.85 -23.71 7.00
N ALA A 320 -2.68 -22.91 8.03
CA ALA A 320 -2.72 -23.46 9.36
C ALA A 320 -4.20 -23.81 9.64
N GLU A 321 -4.50 -25.08 9.74
CA GLU A 321 -5.77 -25.55 10.26
C GLU A 321 -5.59 -25.84 11.75
N GLY A 322 -6.57 -25.45 12.56
CA GLY A 322 -6.56 -25.69 13.98
C GLY A 322 -7.98 -25.58 14.53
N ASP A 323 -8.26 -26.37 15.54
CA ASP A 323 -9.47 -26.28 16.32
C ASP A 323 -9.29 -25.24 17.42
N PHE A 324 -10.25 -24.35 17.56
CA PHE A 324 -10.19 -23.26 18.54
C PHE A 324 -11.44 -23.28 19.41
N ILE A 325 -11.25 -23.08 20.72
CA ILE A 325 -12.36 -22.96 21.64
C ILE A 325 -13.04 -21.61 21.42
N ILE A 326 -14.34 -21.64 21.11
CA ILE A 326 -15.16 -20.43 21.04
C ILE A 326 -15.52 -20.03 22.47
N LEU A 327 -15.10 -18.84 22.85
CA LEU A 327 -15.38 -18.28 24.19
C LEU A 327 -16.66 -17.46 24.22
N ASP A 328 -17.00 -16.82 23.09
CA ASP A 328 -18.16 -15.95 22.98
C ASP A 328 -18.57 -15.77 21.52
N ILE A 329 -19.84 -15.45 21.29
CA ILE A 329 -20.38 -15.13 19.97
C ILE A 329 -21.19 -13.86 20.12
N TYR A 330 -20.85 -12.82 19.36
CA TYR A 330 -21.55 -11.55 19.42
C TYR A 330 -21.72 -10.94 18.04
N LYS A 331 -22.65 -10.00 17.96
CA LYS A 331 -23.04 -9.34 16.71
C LYS A 331 -22.06 -8.22 16.34
N GLU A 332 -21.62 -8.20 15.09
CA GLU A 332 -20.82 -7.10 14.54
C GLU A 332 -21.62 -5.78 14.53
N LYS A 333 -20.99 -4.67 14.96
CA LYS A 333 -21.66 -3.35 15.07
C LYS A 333 -22.17 -2.79 13.73
N LYS A 334 -21.58 -3.15 12.62
CA LYS A 334 -21.90 -2.58 11.29
C LYS A 334 -22.72 -3.51 10.40
N ARG A 335 -22.68 -4.80 10.66
CA ARG A 335 -23.36 -5.83 9.87
C ARG A 335 -24.00 -6.80 10.85
N ASP A 336 -25.13 -7.34 10.52
CA ASP A 336 -25.82 -8.33 11.33
C ASP A 336 -25.17 -9.72 11.20
N LEU A 337 -23.86 -9.80 11.46
CA LEU A 337 -23.06 -11.00 11.29
C LEU A 337 -22.41 -11.42 12.62
N PRO A 338 -22.23 -12.71 12.88
CA PRO A 338 -21.55 -13.19 14.08
C PRO A 338 -20.05 -12.93 14.00
N ILE A 339 -19.50 -12.49 15.13
CA ILE A 339 -18.07 -12.54 15.42
C ILE A 339 -17.87 -13.60 16.49
N LEU A 340 -16.96 -14.51 16.25
CA LEU A 340 -16.54 -15.53 17.20
C LEU A 340 -15.32 -15.02 17.94
N LEU A 341 -15.39 -14.93 19.27
CA LEU A 341 -14.23 -14.76 20.12
C LEU A 341 -13.66 -16.14 20.42
N CYS A 342 -12.48 -16.41 19.87
CA CYS A 342 -11.81 -17.69 20.01
C CYS A 342 -10.58 -17.58 20.91
N LYS A 343 -10.15 -18.69 21.48
CA LYS A 343 -8.94 -18.84 22.26
C LYS A 343 -7.96 -19.75 21.52
N ASN A 344 -6.70 -19.30 21.45
CA ASN A 344 -5.60 -20.10 20.89
C ASN A 344 -5.08 -21.06 21.98
N ASP A 345 -4.99 -22.35 21.65
CA ASP A 345 -4.55 -23.39 22.56
C ASP A 345 -3.03 -23.36 22.84
N ILE A 346 -2.24 -22.70 21.99
CA ILE A 346 -0.78 -22.66 22.12
C ILE A 346 -0.35 -21.67 23.20
N ASN A 347 -0.89 -20.45 23.17
CA ASN A 347 -0.47 -19.35 24.06
C ASN A 347 -1.61 -18.71 24.84
N ASN A 348 -2.81 -19.27 24.79
CA ASN A 348 -4.04 -18.76 25.41
C ASN A 348 -4.47 -17.35 24.96
N GLU A 349 -3.92 -16.81 23.90
CA GLU A 349 -4.34 -15.52 23.34
C GLU A 349 -5.77 -15.61 22.78
N LYS A 350 -6.53 -14.54 22.98
CA LYS A 350 -7.88 -14.41 22.43
C LYS A 350 -7.79 -13.69 21.08
N PHE A 351 -8.54 -14.15 20.11
CA PHE A 351 -8.67 -13.52 18.81
C PHE A 351 -10.11 -13.57 18.30
N GLU A 352 -10.46 -12.61 17.46
CA GLU A 352 -11.76 -12.53 16.83
C GLU A 352 -11.69 -13.07 15.40
N THR A 353 -12.69 -13.85 15.00
CA THR A 353 -12.82 -14.35 13.65
C THR A 353 -14.26 -14.31 13.16
N ARG A 354 -14.46 -14.42 11.85
CA ARG A 354 -15.77 -14.48 11.21
C ARG A 354 -15.99 -15.87 10.62
N LEU A 355 -17.23 -16.32 10.66
CA LEU A 355 -17.63 -17.54 9.96
C LEU A 355 -17.56 -17.33 8.44
N SER A 356 -16.90 -18.24 7.73
CA SER A 356 -16.86 -18.29 6.26
C SER A 356 -17.92 -19.25 5.75
N THR A 357 -19.18 -18.90 5.91
CA THR A 357 -20.33 -19.73 5.51
C THR A 357 -21.45 -18.86 4.93
N SER A 358 -22.57 -19.47 4.53
CA SER A 358 -23.73 -18.74 3.99
C SER A 358 -24.33 -17.79 5.03
N TYR A 359 -24.97 -16.73 4.57
CA TYR A 359 -25.64 -15.74 5.45
C TYR A 359 -26.68 -16.40 6.36
N ILE A 360 -27.42 -17.38 5.86
CA ILE A 360 -28.44 -18.10 6.62
C ILE A 360 -27.81 -18.81 7.83
N VAL A 361 -26.76 -19.58 7.61
CA VAL A 361 -26.05 -20.29 8.67
C VAL A 361 -25.42 -19.30 9.67
N GLN A 362 -24.91 -18.17 9.21
CA GLN A 362 -24.38 -17.13 10.10
C GLN A 362 -25.48 -16.55 11.01
N GLN A 363 -26.71 -16.36 10.51
CA GLN A 363 -27.83 -15.88 11.33
C GLN A 363 -28.31 -16.94 12.32
N GLU A 364 -28.33 -18.22 11.95
CA GLU A 364 -28.64 -19.34 12.86
C GLU A 364 -27.68 -19.34 14.04
N VAL A 365 -26.38 -19.25 13.80
CA VAL A 365 -25.34 -19.18 14.85
C VAL A 365 -25.55 -17.99 15.80
N LEU A 366 -25.95 -16.83 15.29
CA LEU A 366 -26.29 -15.67 16.14
C LEU A 366 -27.56 -15.88 16.97
N PHE A 367 -28.51 -16.63 16.44
CA PHE A 367 -29.78 -16.89 17.13
C PHE A 367 -29.59 -17.91 18.25
N ASP A 368 -28.86 -18.98 17.98
CA ASP A 368 -28.59 -20.07 18.94
C ASP A 368 -27.62 -19.68 20.07
N SER A 369 -26.87 -18.58 19.89
CA SER A 369 -25.93 -18.06 20.89
C SER A 369 -26.57 -17.15 21.95
N LYS A 370 -27.87 -16.87 21.83
CA LYS A 370 -28.66 -16.08 22.81
C LYS A 370 -29.35 -16.99 23.80
#